data_1abb8e30647e374b3619bb02eff556e7
#
_entry.id   1abb8e30647e374b3619bb02eff556e7
#
_cell.length_a   1.000
_cell.length_b   1.000
_cell.length_c   1.000
_cell.angle_alpha   90.00
_cell.angle_beta   90.00
_cell.angle_gamma   90.00
#
_symmetry.space_group_name_H-M   'P 1'
#
loop_
_entity.id
_entity.type
_entity.pdbx_description
1 polymer ?
#
loop_
_entity_poly.entity_id
_entity_poly.type
_entity_poly.pdbx_seq_one_letter_code
_entity_poly.pdbx_strand_id
1 'polypeptide(L)'
;PNMRLTMSLVLGVMAVIALVGALGGAPKDANLYQTQKALDNAKHAVKKGGTIILIGACPEGLGSKTFESWLVNAPTAHSMVERIGKQFQLGGHKAAAIGMVLENAAIDLVSEMDPDFVRSIFLNPRASAQEAFSAAMEKYGQDATVIAMPFGGATLPICK
;
A
#
# COMPACT_ATOMS: atom_id res chain seq x y z
N PRO A 1 -21.25 -39.43 -4.99
CA PRO A 1 -21.25 -38.22 -5.73
C PRO A 1 -20.28 -37.26 -5.11
N ASN A 2 -19.32 -36.89 -5.92
CA ASN A 2 -18.02 -36.32 -5.60
C ASN A 2 -18.07 -34.86 -5.20
N MET A 3 -18.25 -34.55 -3.93
CA MET A 3 -18.09 -33.21 -3.38
C MET A 3 -16.63 -32.87 -2.98
N ARG A 4 -15.67 -33.75 -3.32
CA ARG A 4 -14.25 -33.57 -3.02
C ARG A 4 -13.43 -32.92 -4.16
N LEU A 5 -13.98 -32.79 -5.36
CA LEU A 5 -13.23 -32.29 -6.51
C LEU A 5 -13.35 -30.77 -6.73
N THR A 6 -14.35 -30.14 -6.15
CA THR A 6 -14.58 -28.69 -6.28
C THR A 6 -13.80 -27.84 -5.29
N MET A 7 -13.27 -28.41 -4.20
CA MET A 7 -12.47 -27.65 -3.22
C MET A 7 -10.99 -27.48 -3.57
N SER A 8 -10.48 -28.26 -4.53
CA SER A 8 -9.06 -28.20 -4.90
C SER A 8 -8.73 -27.16 -5.98
N LEU A 9 -9.74 -26.65 -6.69
CA LEU A 9 -9.56 -25.64 -7.74
C LEU A 9 -9.73 -24.20 -7.22
N VAL A 10 -10.23 -24.01 -6.01
CA VAL A 10 -10.43 -22.70 -5.37
C VAL A 10 -9.18 -22.23 -4.60
N LEU A 11 -8.16 -23.08 -4.43
CA LEU A 11 -6.91 -22.71 -3.77
C LEU A 11 -5.89 -21.99 -4.68
N GLY A 12 -6.19 -21.80 -5.95
CA GLY A 12 -5.36 -21.11 -6.90
C GLY A 12 -5.80 -19.65 -7.07
N VAL A 13 -5.03 -18.73 -6.50
CA VAL A 13 -5.07 -17.29 -6.78
C VAL A 13 -6.22 -16.52 -6.13
N MET A 14 -6.23 -16.43 -4.82
CA MET A 14 -6.94 -15.33 -4.15
C MET A 14 -5.95 -14.17 -3.98
N ALA A 15 -5.80 -13.33 -5.00
CA ALA A 15 -5.15 -12.06 -4.83
C ALA A 15 -6.03 -11.17 -3.95
N VAL A 16 -5.46 -10.58 -2.91
CA VAL A 16 -6.20 -9.68 -2.02
C VAL A 16 -5.90 -8.25 -2.44
N ILE A 17 -6.96 -7.52 -2.78
CA ILE A 17 -6.93 -6.09 -3.00
C ILE A 17 -7.35 -5.45 -1.68
N ALA A 18 -6.47 -4.70 -1.04
CA ALA A 18 -6.83 -3.90 0.12
C ALA A 18 -7.14 -2.47 -0.32
N LEU A 19 -8.40 -2.08 -0.28
CA LEU A 19 -8.85 -0.70 -0.43
C LEU A 19 -8.71 0.00 0.92
N VAL A 20 -7.73 0.88 1.04
CA VAL A 20 -7.42 1.54 2.30
C VAL A 20 -7.70 3.03 2.17
N GLY A 21 -8.81 3.47 2.73
CA GLY A 21 -9.04 4.88 2.99
C GLY A 21 -8.03 5.37 4.02
N ALA A 22 -7.28 6.44 3.67
CA ALA A 22 -6.38 7.04 4.63
C ALA A 22 -7.16 7.68 5.76
N LEU A 23 -6.89 7.28 6.97
CA LEU A 23 -7.11 7.98 8.24
C LEU A 23 -8.46 8.72 8.43
N GLY A 24 -9.41 8.68 7.46
CA GLY A 24 -10.70 9.38 7.52
C GLY A 24 -10.66 10.84 7.00
N GLY A 25 -9.71 11.18 6.10
CA GLY A 25 -9.63 12.50 5.45
C GLY A 25 -8.89 13.55 6.27
N ALA A 26 -8.98 14.79 5.80
CA ALA A 26 -8.29 15.92 6.42
C ALA A 26 -8.64 16.10 7.91
N PRO A 27 -7.65 16.50 8.75
CA PRO A 27 -6.25 16.80 8.43
C PRO A 27 -5.30 15.59 8.51
N LYS A 28 -5.82 14.38 8.64
CA LYS A 28 -5.00 13.19 8.93
C LYS A 28 -4.27 12.65 7.69
N ASP A 29 -4.69 13.02 6.50
CA ASP A 29 -4.09 12.68 5.22
C ASP A 29 -3.34 13.86 4.56
N ALA A 30 -2.91 14.83 5.37
CA ALA A 30 -2.19 16.02 4.89
C ALA A 30 -0.92 15.68 4.10
N ASN A 31 -0.26 14.58 4.42
CA ASN A 31 0.97 14.14 3.75
C ASN A 31 1.15 12.61 3.81
N LEU A 32 2.04 12.09 2.96
CA LEU A 32 2.29 10.66 2.87
C LEU A 32 2.88 10.07 4.17
N TYR A 33 3.64 10.84 4.92
CA TYR A 33 4.19 10.42 6.21
C TYR A 33 3.09 10.03 7.21
N GLN A 34 1.97 10.74 7.17
CA GLN A 34 0.79 10.40 8.00
C GLN A 34 -0.01 9.27 7.38
N THR A 35 -0.25 9.34 6.06
CA THR A 35 -1.04 8.35 5.31
C THR A 35 -0.44 6.95 5.38
N GLN A 36 0.88 6.83 5.48
CA GLN A 36 1.61 5.57 5.63
C GLN A 36 1.16 4.73 6.84
N LYS A 37 0.54 5.32 7.86
CA LYS A 37 -0.02 4.56 9.00
C LYS A 37 -1.13 3.58 8.57
N ALA A 38 -1.93 3.98 7.58
CA ALA A 38 -2.95 3.10 7.02
C ALA A 38 -2.33 1.92 6.26
N LEU A 39 -1.21 2.16 5.57
CA LEU A 39 -0.44 1.13 4.89
C LEU A 39 0.16 0.10 5.86
N ASP A 40 0.67 0.56 7.02
CA ASP A 40 1.20 -0.33 8.06
C ASP A 40 0.15 -1.32 8.60
N ASN A 41 -1.11 -0.90 8.66
CA ASN A 41 -2.21 -1.79 9.05
C ASN A 41 -2.63 -2.70 7.88
N ALA A 42 -2.77 -2.14 6.67
CA ALA A 42 -3.22 -2.87 5.49
C ALA A 42 -2.28 -4.01 5.06
N LYS A 43 -0.98 -3.88 5.33
CA LYS A 43 0.01 -4.93 5.01
C LYS A 43 -0.31 -6.28 5.65
N HIS A 44 -1.02 -6.30 6.78
CA HIS A 44 -1.43 -7.53 7.45
C HIS A 44 -2.62 -8.24 6.79
N ALA A 45 -3.34 -7.53 5.91
CA ALA A 45 -4.49 -8.08 5.18
C ALA A 45 -4.14 -8.49 3.75
N VAL A 46 -3.11 -7.93 3.15
CA VAL A 46 -2.74 -8.22 1.77
C VAL A 46 -1.87 -9.47 1.67
N LYS A 47 -2.15 -10.32 0.68
CA LYS A 47 -1.31 -11.48 0.37
C LYS A 47 -0.13 -11.07 -0.51
N LYS A 48 0.90 -11.90 -0.52
CA LYS A 48 2.04 -11.74 -1.44
C LYS A 48 1.54 -11.69 -2.88
N GLY A 49 2.00 -10.69 -3.63
CA GLY A 49 1.58 -10.41 -4.99
C GLY A 49 0.27 -9.61 -5.11
N GLY A 50 -0.37 -9.25 -3.98
CA GLY A 50 -1.56 -8.41 -3.98
C GLY A 50 -1.29 -6.93 -4.24
N THR A 51 -2.33 -6.12 -4.18
CA THR A 51 -2.24 -4.65 -4.32
C THR A 51 -2.95 -3.97 -3.15
N ILE A 52 -2.30 -2.97 -2.59
CA ILE A 52 -2.91 -2.03 -1.64
C ILE A 52 -3.24 -0.75 -2.39
N ILE A 53 -4.52 -0.38 -2.44
CA ILE A 53 -4.96 0.91 -2.95
C ILE A 53 -5.04 1.86 -1.76
N LEU A 54 -4.06 2.75 -1.67
CA LEU A 54 -3.95 3.75 -0.61
C LEU A 54 -4.54 5.07 -1.09
N ILE A 55 -5.55 5.58 -0.36
CA ILE A 55 -6.25 6.81 -0.72
C ILE A 55 -5.95 7.88 0.33
N GLY A 56 -5.34 8.96 -0.08
CA GLY A 56 -5.03 10.11 0.77
C GLY A 56 -4.61 11.31 -0.06
N ALA A 57 -5.17 12.48 0.21
CA ALA A 57 -4.95 13.68 -0.60
C ALA A 57 -3.47 14.09 -0.65
N CYS A 58 -2.77 14.06 0.48
CA CYS A 58 -1.35 14.42 0.60
C CYS A 58 -0.98 15.80 0.00
N PRO A 59 -1.75 16.88 0.26
CA PRO A 59 -1.47 18.20 -0.32
C PRO A 59 -0.13 18.78 0.15
N GLU A 60 0.40 18.34 1.28
CA GLU A 60 1.73 18.72 1.79
C GLU A 60 2.84 17.78 1.31
N GLY A 61 2.59 16.94 0.31
CA GLY A 61 3.56 16.00 -0.23
C GLY A 61 4.00 14.93 0.77
N LEU A 62 5.30 14.80 1.01
CA LEU A 62 5.87 13.75 1.87
C LEU A 62 5.84 14.08 3.37
N GLY A 63 5.79 15.35 3.76
CA GLY A 63 5.57 15.81 5.15
C GLY A 63 6.76 15.70 6.10
N SER A 64 7.88 15.07 5.71
CA SER A 64 9.09 14.95 6.52
C SER A 64 10.33 14.89 5.64
N LYS A 65 11.29 15.78 5.87
CA LYS A 65 12.55 15.86 5.08
C LYS A 65 13.37 14.57 5.13
N THR A 66 13.44 13.91 6.27
CA THR A 66 14.16 12.64 6.40
C THR A 66 13.47 11.53 5.63
N PHE A 67 12.16 11.43 5.77
CA PHE A 67 11.34 10.46 5.04
C PHE A 67 11.46 10.66 3.52
N GLU A 68 11.38 11.91 3.06
CA GLU A 68 11.56 12.30 1.67
C GLU A 68 12.96 11.91 1.16
N SER A 69 14.02 12.30 1.88
CA SER A 69 15.39 11.97 1.51
C SER A 69 15.61 10.47 1.38
N TRP A 70 14.99 9.66 2.22
CA TRP A 70 15.10 8.20 2.14
C TRP A 70 14.39 7.63 0.91
N LEU A 71 13.20 8.12 0.56
CA LEU A 71 12.45 7.66 -0.59
C LEU A 71 13.09 8.11 -1.91
N VAL A 72 13.42 9.41 -2.02
CA VAL A 72 13.91 10.00 -3.27
C VAL A 72 15.32 9.52 -3.63
N ASN A 73 16.19 9.29 -2.63
CA ASN A 73 17.56 8.87 -2.87
C ASN A 73 17.76 7.35 -2.81
N ALA A 74 16.73 6.57 -2.59
CA ALA A 74 16.84 5.13 -2.57
C ALA A 74 17.03 4.58 -4.00
N PRO A 75 18.06 3.77 -4.27
CA PRO A 75 18.22 3.14 -5.57
C PRO A 75 17.16 2.05 -5.83
N THR A 76 16.64 1.43 -4.79
CA THR A 76 15.54 0.45 -4.83
C THR A 76 14.73 0.54 -3.54
N ALA A 77 13.48 0.07 -3.57
CA ALA A 77 12.65 -0.02 -2.36
C ALA A 77 13.31 -0.88 -1.27
N HIS A 78 13.94 -2.00 -1.65
CA HIS A 78 14.65 -2.91 -0.75
C HIS A 78 15.84 -2.23 -0.05
N SER A 79 16.53 -1.32 -0.70
CA SER A 79 17.69 -0.62 -0.11
C SER A 79 17.33 0.17 1.14
N MET A 80 16.09 0.65 1.25
CA MET A 80 15.59 1.31 2.46
C MET A 80 15.44 0.33 3.64
N VAL A 81 15.04 -0.91 3.34
CA VAL A 81 14.91 -1.98 4.34
C VAL A 81 16.31 -2.39 4.86
N GLU A 82 17.27 -2.56 3.97
CA GLU A 82 18.65 -2.86 4.37
C GLU A 82 19.27 -1.71 5.19
N ARG A 83 19.04 -0.47 4.76
CA ARG A 83 19.58 0.71 5.42
C ARG A 83 19.08 0.86 6.85
N ILE A 84 17.77 0.66 7.10
CA ILE A 84 17.21 0.80 8.45
C ILE A 84 17.73 -0.29 9.40
N GLY A 85 18.02 -1.49 8.88
CA GLY A 85 18.64 -2.57 9.64
C GLY A 85 20.08 -2.27 10.11
N LYS A 86 20.79 -1.43 9.35
CA LYS A 86 22.17 -1.00 9.68
C LYS A 86 22.20 0.24 10.57
N GLN A 87 21.30 1.17 10.33
CA GLN A 87 21.28 2.47 11.00
C GLN A 87 19.84 2.96 11.15
N PHE A 88 19.34 2.95 12.39
CA PHE A 88 18.03 3.55 12.68
C PHE A 88 18.08 5.06 12.51
N GLN A 89 17.08 5.62 11.80
CA GLN A 89 16.87 7.05 11.67
C GLN A 89 15.38 7.37 11.75
N LEU A 90 15.02 8.33 12.60
CA LEU A 90 13.63 8.79 12.71
C LEU A 90 13.17 9.39 11.37
N GLY A 91 12.03 8.95 10.87
CA GLY A 91 11.55 9.27 9.51
C GLY A 91 11.99 8.21 8.49
N GLY A 92 13.25 7.77 8.50
CA GLY A 92 13.74 6.69 7.64
C GLY A 92 13.05 5.35 7.89
N HIS A 93 12.68 5.06 9.14
CA HIS A 93 11.94 3.85 9.48
C HIS A 93 10.59 3.75 8.76
N LYS A 94 9.92 4.87 8.47
CA LYS A 94 8.67 4.88 7.71
C LYS A 94 8.89 4.66 6.22
N ALA A 95 9.97 5.17 5.65
CA ALA A 95 10.36 4.87 4.28
C ALA A 95 10.70 3.38 4.13
N ALA A 96 11.44 2.82 5.08
CA ALA A 96 11.73 1.39 5.13
C ALA A 96 10.45 0.55 5.29
N ALA A 97 9.46 1.01 6.05
CA ALA A 97 8.16 0.35 6.18
C ALA A 97 7.41 0.28 4.84
N ILE A 98 7.46 1.33 4.01
CA ILE A 98 6.97 1.28 2.63
C ILE A 98 7.76 0.25 1.81
N GLY A 99 9.08 0.24 1.92
CA GLY A 99 9.94 -0.75 1.27
C GLY A 99 9.55 -2.19 1.61
N MET A 100 9.30 -2.49 2.88
CA MET A 100 8.85 -3.81 3.34
C MET A 100 7.50 -4.23 2.73
N VAL A 101 6.58 -3.29 2.56
CA VAL A 101 5.30 -3.57 1.88
C VAL A 101 5.53 -3.89 0.41
N LEU A 102 6.39 -3.12 -0.26
CA LEU A 102 6.70 -3.28 -1.68
C LEU A 102 7.40 -4.60 -2.01
N GLU A 103 8.06 -5.25 -1.04
CA GLU A 103 8.60 -6.62 -1.21
C GLU A 103 7.50 -7.68 -1.41
N ASN A 104 6.29 -7.39 -0.96
CA ASN A 104 5.20 -8.35 -0.94
C ASN A 104 3.98 -7.94 -1.77
N ALA A 105 3.73 -6.64 -1.93
CA ALA A 105 2.54 -6.11 -2.58
C ALA A 105 2.85 -4.83 -3.36
N ALA A 106 2.07 -4.55 -4.40
CA ALA A 106 2.07 -3.26 -5.05
C ALA A 106 1.29 -2.24 -4.21
N ILE A 107 1.68 -0.97 -4.33
CA ILE A 107 0.96 0.14 -3.70
C ILE A 107 0.50 1.09 -4.79
N ASP A 108 -0.80 1.16 -4.99
CA ASP A 108 -1.46 2.15 -5.85
C ASP A 108 -1.87 3.33 -4.98
N LEU A 109 -1.36 4.53 -5.28
CA LEU A 109 -1.64 5.74 -4.51
C LEU A 109 -2.60 6.66 -5.26
N VAL A 110 -3.72 6.96 -4.62
CA VAL A 110 -4.67 8.00 -5.06
C VAL A 110 -4.41 9.24 -4.21
N SER A 111 -3.82 10.28 -4.81
CA SER A 111 -3.44 11.51 -4.11
C SER A 111 -3.44 12.72 -5.07
N GLU A 112 -3.23 13.91 -4.52
CA GLU A 112 -3.03 15.15 -5.27
C GLU A 112 -1.55 15.37 -5.68
N MET A 113 -0.65 14.45 -5.30
CA MET A 113 0.77 14.54 -5.62
C MET A 113 1.01 14.33 -7.13
N ASP A 114 2.08 14.95 -7.63
CA ASP A 114 2.50 14.77 -9.03
C ASP A 114 2.72 13.29 -9.36
N PRO A 115 2.11 12.76 -10.44
CA PRO A 115 2.20 11.35 -10.78
C PRO A 115 3.62 10.86 -11.07
N ASP A 116 4.47 11.68 -11.70
CA ASP A 116 5.84 11.28 -12.01
C ASP A 116 6.70 11.25 -10.76
N PHE A 117 6.43 12.18 -9.83
CA PHE A 117 7.04 12.14 -8.50
C PHE A 117 6.62 10.86 -7.73
N VAL A 118 5.35 10.51 -7.73
CA VAL A 118 4.85 9.28 -7.08
C VAL A 118 5.53 8.03 -7.66
N ARG A 119 5.72 7.96 -8.99
CA ARG A 119 6.47 6.87 -9.61
C ARG A 119 7.92 6.82 -9.17
N SER A 120 8.56 7.98 -9.01
CA SER A 120 9.97 8.07 -8.60
C SER A 120 10.24 7.53 -7.20
N ILE A 121 9.21 7.41 -6.37
CA ILE A 121 9.28 6.86 -5.01
C ILE A 121 8.65 5.46 -4.91
N PHE A 122 8.65 4.71 -6.00
CA PHE A 122 8.25 3.29 -6.12
C PHE A 122 6.74 3.03 -5.97
N LEU A 123 5.89 4.04 -6.01
CA LEU A 123 4.44 3.90 -5.91
C LEU A 123 3.78 4.06 -7.28
N ASN A 124 2.60 3.46 -7.46
CA ASN A 124 1.82 3.59 -8.68
C ASN A 124 0.78 4.71 -8.50
N PRO A 125 0.89 5.85 -9.20
CA PRO A 125 -0.12 6.89 -9.10
C PRO A 125 -1.42 6.45 -9.80
N ARG A 126 -2.54 6.81 -9.18
CA ARG A 126 -3.89 6.61 -9.71
C ARG A 126 -4.70 7.90 -9.61
N ALA A 127 -5.47 8.22 -10.65
CA ALA A 127 -6.27 9.43 -10.67
C ALA A 127 -7.50 9.35 -9.75
N SER A 128 -8.00 8.14 -9.48
CA SER A 128 -9.15 7.93 -8.60
C SER A 128 -9.15 6.54 -7.97
N ALA A 129 -9.92 6.40 -6.89
CA ALA A 129 -10.16 5.09 -6.28
C ALA A 129 -10.83 4.10 -7.26
N GLN A 130 -11.73 4.60 -8.12
CA GLN A 130 -12.40 3.79 -9.14
C GLN A 130 -11.42 3.28 -10.18
N GLU A 131 -10.51 4.13 -10.67
CA GLU A 131 -9.46 3.72 -11.61
C GLU A 131 -8.54 2.66 -10.98
N ALA A 132 -8.06 2.91 -9.76
CA ALA A 132 -7.21 1.97 -9.05
C ALA A 132 -7.90 0.62 -8.84
N PHE A 133 -9.17 0.64 -8.44
CA PHE A 133 -9.97 -0.58 -8.26
C PHE A 133 -10.17 -1.33 -9.58
N SER A 134 -10.53 -0.63 -10.66
CA SER A 134 -10.73 -1.23 -11.98
C SER A 134 -9.44 -1.89 -12.49
N ALA A 135 -8.29 -1.21 -12.35
CA ALA A 135 -6.99 -1.77 -12.72
C ALA A 135 -6.62 -3.01 -11.90
N ALA A 136 -6.94 -3.01 -10.61
CA ALA A 136 -6.72 -4.17 -9.75
C ALA A 136 -7.63 -5.35 -10.14
N MET A 137 -8.91 -5.10 -10.43
CA MET A 137 -9.85 -6.14 -10.89
C MET A 137 -9.46 -6.70 -12.25
N GLU A 138 -8.94 -5.88 -13.16
CA GLU A 138 -8.39 -6.34 -14.43
C GLU A 138 -7.18 -7.26 -14.23
N LYS A 139 -6.29 -6.90 -13.31
CA LYS A 139 -5.08 -7.69 -13.00
C LYS A 139 -5.39 -9.03 -12.32
N TYR A 140 -6.34 -9.06 -11.39
CA TYR A 140 -6.56 -10.23 -10.52
C TYR A 140 -7.83 -11.03 -10.88
N GLY A 141 -8.69 -10.50 -11.73
CA GLY A 141 -9.94 -11.13 -12.14
C GLY A 141 -11.09 -10.93 -11.14
N GLN A 142 -12.28 -11.38 -11.54
CA GLN A 142 -13.53 -11.15 -10.80
C GLN A 142 -13.60 -11.93 -9.47
N ASP A 143 -12.80 -12.98 -9.31
CA ASP A 143 -12.73 -13.78 -8.10
C ASP A 143 -11.73 -13.23 -7.05
N ALA A 144 -11.18 -12.05 -7.28
CA ALA A 144 -10.28 -11.40 -6.32
C ALA A 144 -11.01 -11.07 -5.02
N THR A 145 -10.39 -11.41 -3.88
CA THR A 145 -10.90 -10.96 -2.58
C THR A 145 -10.55 -9.50 -2.36
N VAL A 146 -11.54 -8.69 -2.03
CA VAL A 146 -11.40 -7.26 -1.77
C VAL A 146 -11.69 -6.98 -0.30
N ILE A 147 -10.77 -6.27 0.36
CA ILE A 147 -10.93 -5.81 1.74
C ILE A 147 -10.98 -4.29 1.74
N ALA A 148 -12.10 -3.72 2.17
CA ALA A 148 -12.25 -2.28 2.34
C ALA A 148 -11.95 -1.86 3.78
N MET A 149 -11.03 -0.91 3.96
CA MET A 149 -10.64 -0.36 5.25
C MET A 149 -10.83 1.16 5.24
N PRO A 150 -12.07 1.69 5.43
CA PRO A 150 -12.35 3.12 5.33
C PRO A 150 -11.56 3.99 6.33
N PHE A 151 -11.18 3.38 7.46
CA PHE A 151 -10.37 4.01 8.52
C PHE A 151 -9.08 3.22 8.73
N GLY A 152 -8.28 3.07 7.66
CA GLY A 152 -7.09 2.23 7.65
C GLY A 152 -6.09 2.51 8.77
N GLY A 153 -5.92 3.77 9.16
CA GLY A 153 -5.03 4.14 10.26
C GLY A 153 -5.51 3.73 11.66
N ALA A 154 -6.79 3.36 11.80
CA ALA A 154 -7.41 2.94 13.06
C ALA A 154 -7.88 1.48 13.04
N THR A 155 -7.71 0.78 11.92
CA THR A 155 -8.20 -0.59 11.73
C THR A 155 -7.01 -1.54 11.57
N LEU A 156 -6.82 -2.46 12.52
CA LEU A 156 -5.85 -3.55 12.41
C LEU A 156 -6.58 -4.84 12.01
N PRO A 157 -6.37 -5.36 10.79
CA PRO A 157 -6.97 -6.61 10.38
C PRO A 157 -6.31 -7.79 11.10
N ILE A 158 -7.13 -8.75 11.53
CA ILE A 158 -6.66 -9.98 12.16
C ILE A 158 -7.05 -11.14 11.25
N CYS A 159 -6.07 -11.82 10.68
CA CYS A 159 -6.28 -13.06 9.94
C CYS A 159 -6.35 -14.22 10.94
N LYS A 160 -7.46 -14.98 10.90
CA LYS A 160 -7.64 -16.21 11.68
C LYS A 160 -7.28 -17.42 10.83
#